data_b935f87449749be12fbd1ca3ca69e28f
#
_entry.id   b935f87449749be12fbd1ca3ca69e28f
#
_cell.length_a   1.000
_cell.length_b   1.000
_cell.length_c   1.000
_cell.angle_alpha   90.00
_cell.angle_beta   90.00
_cell.angle_gamma   90.00
#
_symmetry.space_group_name_H-M   'P 1'
#
loop_
_entity.id
_entity.type
_entity.pdbx_description
1 polymer ?
#
loop_
_entity_poly.entity_id
_entity_poly.type
_entity_poly.pdbx_seq_one_letter_code
_entity_poly.pdbx_strand_id
1 'polypeptide(L)'
;MMGYNQITITFMILALALSLAIVSCQKEQAKPASSSGTQTASDKTKSAPTTMGATKAVTPQPPPKIDPETLAAVIEMKKGGEIVIEFYPKDAPNTVDNFIKLAKKGFYNNLTFHRVIPGFMAQGGDPQDDGMGGPGYTIKDEFNTCKHIAGTVAMARPPEPPDSAGSQFYICFEPQPHLDGQYTVFGQVTEGMDVVNEIKKGDVMKSITIVDKASLKKPSQ
;
A
#
# COMPACT_ATOMS: atom_id res chain seq x y z
N MET A 1 -19.41 -56.50 -26.55
CA MET A 1 -18.12 -56.48 -27.27
C MET A 1 -17.51 -55.11 -26.98
N MET A 2 -16.80 -54.97 -25.88
CA MET A 2 -15.36 -55.08 -25.67
C MET A 2 -14.53 -54.16 -26.57
N GLY A 3 -13.87 -53.21 -25.97
CA GLY A 3 -12.83 -52.37 -26.53
C GLY A 3 -12.26 -51.41 -25.50
N TYR A 4 -11.59 -51.95 -24.48
CA TYR A 4 -10.72 -51.20 -23.57
C TYR A 4 -9.44 -50.83 -24.30
N ASN A 5 -9.09 -49.56 -24.33
CA ASN A 5 -7.74 -49.14 -24.70
C ASN A 5 -7.07 -48.45 -23.51
N GLN A 6 -6.20 -49.21 -22.91
CA GLN A 6 -5.19 -48.78 -21.92
C GLN A 6 -4.14 -47.93 -22.64
N ILE A 7 -3.97 -46.69 -22.26
CA ILE A 7 -2.78 -45.93 -22.60
C ILE A 7 -1.93 -45.79 -21.32
N THR A 8 -0.85 -46.48 -21.42
CA THR A 8 0.26 -46.72 -20.51
C THR A 8 0.84 -45.45 -19.93
N ILE A 9 0.91 -45.41 -18.60
CA ILE A 9 1.66 -44.45 -17.85
C ILE A 9 3.15 -44.80 -17.96
N THR A 10 3.92 -43.97 -18.63
CA THR A 10 5.39 -44.08 -18.62
C THR A 10 5.94 -43.10 -17.59
N PHE A 11 6.31 -43.64 -16.42
CA PHE A 11 7.20 -43.01 -15.48
C PHE A 11 8.60 -42.90 -16.09
N MET A 12 9.12 -41.70 -16.21
CA MET A 12 10.54 -41.46 -16.43
C MET A 12 11.10 -40.66 -15.27
N ILE A 13 11.63 -41.41 -14.32
CA ILE A 13 12.54 -40.94 -13.27
C ILE A 13 13.86 -40.66 -13.95
N LEU A 14 14.35 -39.44 -13.90
CA LEU A 14 15.78 -39.19 -14.12
C LEU A 14 16.34 -38.47 -12.92
N ALA A 15 17.09 -39.24 -12.16
CA ALA A 15 17.86 -38.79 -11.02
C ALA A 15 19.26 -38.32 -11.46
N LEU A 16 19.80 -37.43 -10.66
CA LEU A 16 21.21 -37.22 -10.38
C LEU A 16 22.06 -36.38 -11.35
N ALA A 17 22.48 -35.19 -10.90
CA ALA A 17 23.94 -34.96 -10.73
C ALA A 17 24.20 -33.81 -9.76
N LEU A 18 24.78 -34.19 -8.67
CA LEU A 18 25.47 -33.44 -7.63
C LEU A 18 26.64 -32.67 -8.25
N SER A 19 26.78 -31.39 -8.02
CA SER A 19 28.07 -30.70 -8.09
C SER A 19 28.15 -29.66 -7.00
N LEU A 20 28.79 -30.05 -5.91
CA LEU A 20 29.38 -29.13 -4.92
C LEU A 20 30.46 -28.29 -5.60
N ALA A 21 30.31 -26.96 -5.51
CA ALA A 21 31.48 -26.09 -5.59
C ALA A 21 31.46 -25.22 -4.34
N ILE A 22 32.29 -25.64 -3.40
CA ILE A 22 32.72 -24.87 -2.23
C ILE A 22 33.72 -23.86 -2.76
N VAL A 23 33.42 -22.56 -2.65
CA VAL A 23 34.47 -21.54 -2.63
C VAL A 23 34.36 -20.79 -1.30
N SER A 24 35.39 -21.08 -0.53
CA SER A 24 35.70 -20.55 0.79
C SER A 24 36.28 -19.12 0.67
N CYS A 25 35.97 -18.31 1.68
CA CYS A 25 36.87 -17.33 2.29
C CYS A 25 37.23 -16.06 1.49
N GLN A 26 36.85 -14.87 1.97
CA GLN A 26 37.82 -14.11 2.78
C GLN A 26 37.15 -12.92 3.48
N LYS A 27 37.39 -12.96 4.77
CA LYS A 27 37.13 -11.92 5.76
C LYS A 27 38.23 -10.87 5.58
N GLU A 28 37.87 -9.62 5.32
CA GLU A 28 38.81 -8.52 5.47
C GLU A 28 38.24 -7.46 6.39
N GLN A 29 38.83 -7.41 7.57
CA GLN A 29 38.69 -6.36 8.57
C GLN A 29 39.62 -5.21 8.19
N ALA A 30 39.09 -4.01 8.14
CA ALA A 30 39.93 -2.83 8.30
C ALA A 30 39.34 -1.92 9.39
N LYS A 31 40.18 -1.68 10.39
CA LYS A 31 39.98 -0.97 11.65
C LYS A 31 40.22 0.54 11.44
N PRO A 32 39.79 1.40 12.38
CA PRO A 32 39.56 2.83 12.21
C PRO A 32 40.81 3.68 12.38
N ALA A 33 40.79 4.87 11.78
CA ALA A 33 41.74 5.92 12.07
C ALA A 33 41.04 7.13 12.69
N SER A 34 41.49 7.46 13.89
CA SER A 34 41.25 8.62 14.72
C SER A 34 42.22 9.73 14.35
N SER A 35 41.75 10.99 14.31
CA SER A 35 42.52 12.20 14.71
C SER A 35 41.54 13.38 14.74
N SER A 36 41.16 13.97 15.90
CA SER A 36 41.92 14.86 16.76
C SER A 36 42.22 16.25 16.20
N GLY A 37 41.58 17.24 16.86
CA GLY A 37 42.07 18.62 17.00
C GLY A 37 41.41 19.63 16.07
N THR A 38 40.95 20.80 16.42
CA THR A 38 41.43 21.75 17.44
C THR A 38 40.37 22.85 17.55
N GLN A 39 40.19 23.35 18.73
CA GLN A 39 39.43 24.55 19.11
C GLN A 39 40.08 25.81 18.56
N THR A 40 39.30 26.82 18.20
CA THR A 40 39.67 28.21 18.51
C THR A 40 38.42 29.06 18.71
N ALA A 41 38.48 29.89 19.70
CA ALA A 41 37.47 30.72 20.30
C ALA A 41 37.44 32.14 19.74
N SER A 42 36.37 32.82 20.09
CA SER A 42 36.20 34.28 20.26
C SER A 42 35.92 35.13 19.03
N ASP A 43 34.75 35.74 18.93
CA ASP A 43 34.70 37.15 19.28
C ASP A 43 33.29 37.62 19.68
N LYS A 44 33.27 38.48 20.71
CA LYS A 44 32.10 39.16 21.25
C LYS A 44 31.91 40.45 20.44
N THR A 45 30.67 40.69 19.99
CA THR A 45 30.23 42.08 19.83
C THR A 45 28.81 42.25 20.37
N LYS A 46 28.77 43.12 21.36
CA LYS A 46 27.64 43.58 22.17
C LYS A 46 27.02 44.80 21.45
N SER A 47 25.74 44.76 21.17
CA SER A 47 24.93 45.97 21.11
C SER A 47 23.47 45.66 21.49
N ALA A 48 22.97 46.39 22.44
CA ALA A 48 21.68 46.39 23.06
C ALA A 48 20.75 47.42 22.33
N PRO A 49 19.51 47.67 22.84
CA PRO A 49 18.26 47.07 22.35
C PRO A 49 17.40 48.15 21.68
N THR A 50 16.57 47.77 20.76
CA THR A 50 15.47 48.63 20.28
C THR A 50 14.14 47.92 20.56
N THR A 51 13.44 48.49 21.50
CA THR A 51 12.04 48.19 21.86
C THR A 51 11.13 48.58 20.70
N MET A 52 10.40 47.64 20.12
CA MET A 52 9.17 47.96 19.36
C MET A 52 8.18 46.78 19.40
N GLY A 53 7.01 47.04 19.92
CA GLY A 53 5.72 46.55 19.49
C GLY A 53 5.46 45.06 19.73
N ALA A 54 4.86 44.70 20.86
CA ALA A 54 4.21 43.42 21.05
C ALA A 54 3.01 43.26 20.11
N THR A 55 3.25 42.70 18.96
CA THR A 55 2.19 42.05 18.18
C THR A 55 1.98 40.67 18.78
N LYS A 56 0.75 40.43 19.31
CA LYS A 56 0.32 39.11 19.76
C LYS A 56 0.64 38.08 18.66
N ALA A 57 1.62 37.23 18.91
CA ALA A 57 1.85 36.05 18.08
C ALA A 57 0.61 35.18 18.17
N VAL A 58 -0.15 35.13 17.09
CA VAL A 58 -1.15 34.10 16.88
C VAL A 58 -0.39 32.78 16.74
N THR A 59 -0.41 32.00 17.80
CA THR A 59 0.08 30.61 17.75
C THR A 59 -0.66 29.89 16.63
N PRO A 60 0.04 29.32 15.63
CA PRO A 60 -0.65 28.52 14.62
C PRO A 60 -1.35 27.36 15.31
N GLN A 61 -2.67 27.33 15.28
CA GLN A 61 -3.41 26.15 15.71
C GLN A 61 -2.98 24.98 14.79
N PRO A 62 -2.66 23.80 15.37
CA PRO A 62 -2.45 22.63 14.56
C PRO A 62 -3.70 22.40 13.70
N PRO A 63 -3.52 22.01 12.43
CA PRO A 63 -4.66 21.75 11.55
C PRO A 63 -5.61 20.75 12.24
N PRO A 64 -6.93 20.91 12.09
CA PRO A 64 -7.89 20.02 12.71
C PRO A 64 -7.55 18.57 12.32
N LYS A 65 -7.45 17.69 13.32
CA LYS A 65 -7.32 16.26 13.07
C LYS A 65 -8.60 15.82 12.38
N ILE A 66 -8.49 15.56 11.09
CA ILE A 66 -9.60 15.00 10.31
C ILE A 66 -9.78 13.57 10.78
N ASP A 67 -10.98 13.24 11.26
CA ASP A 67 -11.31 11.89 11.71
C ASP A 67 -11.40 10.95 10.49
N PRO A 68 -10.57 9.92 10.39
CA PRO A 68 -10.62 8.97 9.28
C PRO A 68 -11.98 8.27 9.12
N GLU A 69 -12.80 8.20 10.19
CA GLU A 69 -14.15 7.62 10.10
C GLU A 69 -15.10 8.45 9.22
N THR A 70 -14.84 9.74 9.06
CA THR A 70 -15.64 10.64 8.22
C THR A 70 -15.19 10.65 6.77
N LEU A 71 -14.07 9.98 6.46
CA LEU A 71 -13.44 10.03 5.14
C LEU A 71 -13.77 8.81 4.29
N ALA A 72 -13.76 9.03 2.98
CA ALA A 72 -13.80 8.00 1.96
C ALA A 72 -12.73 8.26 0.90
N ALA A 73 -12.33 7.23 0.15
CA ALA A 73 -11.54 7.40 -1.05
C ALA A 73 -12.42 7.25 -2.29
N VAL A 74 -12.18 8.11 -3.27
CA VAL A 74 -12.77 8.01 -4.61
C VAL A 74 -11.66 7.71 -5.59
N ILE A 75 -11.70 6.53 -6.22
CA ILE A 75 -10.81 6.16 -7.32
C ILE A 75 -11.50 6.56 -8.62
N GLU A 76 -10.93 7.53 -9.33
CA GLU A 76 -11.37 7.89 -10.68
C GLU A 76 -10.59 7.03 -11.69
N MET A 77 -11.30 6.29 -12.53
CA MET A 77 -10.68 5.47 -13.59
C MET A 77 -10.43 6.31 -14.84
N LYS A 78 -9.28 6.12 -15.49
CA LYS A 78 -8.95 6.85 -16.73
C LYS A 78 -9.91 6.53 -17.88
N LYS A 79 -10.46 5.33 -17.91
CA LYS A 79 -11.48 4.89 -18.87
C LYS A 79 -12.89 5.41 -18.57
N GLY A 80 -13.06 6.13 -17.47
CA GLY A 80 -14.34 6.56 -16.91
C GLY A 80 -14.83 5.64 -15.80
N GLY A 81 -15.75 6.16 -14.98
CA GLY A 81 -16.27 5.51 -13.78
C GLY A 81 -15.48 5.84 -12.52
N GLU A 82 -16.17 5.74 -11.41
CA GLU A 82 -15.64 6.01 -10.07
C GLU A 82 -15.91 4.82 -9.15
N ILE A 83 -14.99 4.59 -8.20
CA ILE A 83 -15.12 3.57 -7.16
C ILE A 83 -14.98 4.29 -5.84
N VAL A 84 -15.99 4.17 -4.97
CA VAL A 84 -15.99 4.77 -3.64
C VAL A 84 -15.64 3.70 -2.60
N ILE A 85 -14.64 3.99 -1.77
CA ILE A 85 -14.18 3.11 -0.71
C ILE A 85 -14.42 3.80 0.63
N GLU A 86 -15.18 3.15 1.51
CA GLU A 86 -15.24 3.50 2.93
C GLU A 86 -14.14 2.78 3.71
N PHE A 87 -13.50 3.51 4.65
CA PHE A 87 -12.40 2.98 5.45
C PHE A 87 -12.86 2.33 6.75
N TYR A 88 -12.03 1.42 7.28
CA TYR A 88 -12.17 0.75 8.57
C TYR A 88 -11.04 1.19 9.53
N PRO A 89 -11.02 2.46 9.98
CA PRO A 89 -9.93 3.00 10.80
C PRO A 89 -9.86 2.42 12.20
N LYS A 90 -10.92 1.76 12.70
CA LYS A 90 -10.89 1.02 13.98
C LYS A 90 -10.16 -0.31 13.87
N ASP A 91 -10.25 -0.95 12.70
CA ASP A 91 -9.69 -2.28 12.46
C ASP A 91 -8.27 -2.21 11.90
N ALA A 92 -7.93 -1.15 11.16
CA ALA A 92 -6.64 -0.96 10.52
C ALA A 92 -6.20 0.52 10.52
N PRO A 93 -5.97 1.14 11.70
CA PRO A 93 -5.73 2.58 11.82
C PRO A 93 -4.47 3.06 11.08
N ASN A 94 -3.36 2.32 11.18
CA ASN A 94 -2.11 2.71 10.53
C ASN A 94 -2.17 2.53 9.01
N THR A 95 -2.84 1.48 8.56
CA THR A 95 -3.04 1.19 7.13
C THR A 95 -3.91 2.26 6.48
N VAL A 96 -5.03 2.62 7.11
CA VAL A 96 -5.91 3.70 6.64
C VAL A 96 -5.17 5.03 6.58
N ASP A 97 -4.43 5.39 7.64
CA ASP A 97 -3.65 6.62 7.69
C ASP A 97 -2.57 6.66 6.58
N ASN A 98 -1.87 5.53 6.36
CA ASN A 98 -0.89 5.38 5.30
C ASN A 98 -1.53 5.56 3.91
N PHE A 99 -2.65 4.88 3.64
CA PHE A 99 -3.35 4.99 2.36
C PHE A 99 -3.81 6.42 2.10
N ILE A 100 -4.41 7.09 3.09
CA ILE A 100 -4.84 8.48 3.01
C ILE A 100 -3.66 9.41 2.72
N LYS A 101 -2.52 9.23 3.40
CA LYS A 101 -1.30 10.03 3.16
C LYS A 101 -0.76 9.87 1.75
N LEU A 102 -0.71 8.64 1.25
CA LEU A 102 -0.25 8.35 -0.11
C LEU A 102 -1.21 8.94 -1.15
N ALA A 103 -2.52 8.76 -0.97
CA ALA A 103 -3.53 9.34 -1.86
C ALA A 103 -3.46 10.87 -1.92
N LYS A 104 -3.37 11.53 -0.74
CA LYS A 104 -3.22 13.00 -0.66
C LYS A 104 -1.94 13.54 -1.32
N LYS A 105 -0.88 12.73 -1.38
CA LYS A 105 0.36 13.06 -2.11
C LYS A 105 0.26 12.80 -3.61
N GLY A 106 -0.85 12.28 -4.09
CA GLY A 106 -1.02 11.88 -5.50
C GLY A 106 -0.20 10.64 -5.88
N PHE A 107 0.28 9.85 -4.90
CA PHE A 107 1.12 8.68 -5.14
C PHE A 107 0.47 7.68 -6.10
N TYR A 108 -0.84 7.48 -5.99
CA TYR A 108 -1.59 6.53 -6.81
C TYR A 108 -1.98 7.06 -8.20
N ASN A 109 -1.73 8.34 -8.49
CA ASN A 109 -2.14 8.94 -9.75
C ASN A 109 -1.42 8.27 -10.92
N ASN A 110 -2.18 7.85 -11.91
CA ASN A 110 -1.74 7.16 -13.12
C ASN A 110 -1.12 5.77 -12.88
N LEU A 111 -1.22 5.20 -11.67
CA LEU A 111 -0.86 3.81 -11.44
C LEU A 111 -1.92 2.86 -12.03
N THR A 112 -1.49 1.64 -12.34
CA THR A 112 -2.36 0.64 -12.96
C THR A 112 -2.85 -0.40 -11.96
N PHE A 113 -3.88 -1.12 -12.36
CA PHE A 113 -4.19 -2.44 -11.83
C PHE A 113 -3.31 -3.47 -12.56
N HIS A 114 -2.09 -3.66 -12.07
CA HIS A 114 -1.06 -4.49 -12.73
C HIS A 114 -1.35 -5.99 -12.67
N ARG A 115 -2.17 -6.45 -11.72
CA ARG A 115 -2.57 -7.85 -11.57
C ARG A 115 -4.08 -7.96 -11.37
N VAL A 116 -4.76 -8.59 -12.31
CA VAL A 116 -6.20 -8.81 -12.26
C VAL A 116 -6.48 -10.28 -12.55
N ILE A 117 -7.19 -10.94 -11.63
CA ILE A 117 -7.58 -12.35 -11.77
C ILE A 117 -9.11 -12.40 -11.65
N PRO A 118 -9.82 -12.75 -12.73
CA PRO A 118 -11.27 -12.87 -12.73
C PRO A 118 -11.79 -13.81 -11.61
N GLY A 119 -12.89 -13.44 -10.97
CA GLY A 119 -13.45 -14.20 -9.84
C GLY A 119 -12.61 -14.15 -8.56
N PHE A 120 -11.49 -13.42 -8.56
CA PHE A 120 -10.63 -13.26 -7.39
C PHE A 120 -10.49 -11.78 -7.01
N MET A 121 -9.56 -11.04 -7.62
CA MET A 121 -9.31 -9.65 -7.24
C MET A 121 -8.64 -8.83 -8.35
N ALA A 122 -8.71 -7.50 -8.21
CA ALA A 122 -7.88 -6.54 -8.93
C ALA A 122 -6.87 -5.91 -7.96
N GLN A 123 -5.57 -6.01 -8.25
CA GLN A 123 -4.46 -5.50 -7.46
C GLN A 123 -3.78 -4.35 -8.18
N GLY A 124 -3.58 -3.25 -7.45
CA GLY A 124 -2.90 -2.04 -7.92
C GLY A 124 -2.05 -1.39 -6.84
N GLY A 125 -1.62 -0.13 -7.07
CA GLY A 125 -0.83 0.64 -6.10
C GLY A 125 0.67 0.38 -6.15
N ASP A 126 1.15 -0.25 -7.23
CA ASP A 126 2.55 -0.49 -7.52
C ASP A 126 3.08 0.56 -8.52
N PRO A 127 4.06 1.39 -8.16
CA PRO A 127 4.62 2.38 -9.07
C PRO A 127 5.53 1.78 -10.16
N GLN A 128 5.89 0.50 -10.06
CA GLN A 128 6.76 -0.21 -11.01
C GLN A 128 6.00 -1.17 -11.92
N ASP A 129 4.73 -1.46 -11.63
CA ASP A 129 3.87 -2.40 -12.37
C ASP A 129 4.38 -3.85 -12.45
N ASP A 130 5.36 -4.22 -11.63
CA ASP A 130 5.98 -5.57 -11.62
C ASP A 130 5.62 -6.40 -10.38
N GLY A 131 4.87 -5.83 -9.44
CA GLY A 131 4.46 -6.44 -8.17
C GLY A 131 5.47 -6.25 -7.05
N MET A 132 6.62 -5.60 -7.31
CA MET A 132 7.70 -5.40 -6.34
C MET A 132 7.79 -3.96 -5.85
N GLY A 133 7.14 -3.02 -6.52
CA GLY A 133 7.18 -1.61 -6.20
C GLY A 133 6.39 -1.24 -4.96
N GLY A 134 6.75 -0.08 -4.38
CA GLY A 134 6.11 0.45 -3.17
C GLY A 134 6.53 1.89 -2.87
N PRO A 135 6.14 2.42 -1.71
CA PRO A 135 6.38 3.81 -1.33
C PRO A 135 7.80 4.07 -0.79
N GLY A 136 8.69 3.05 -0.80
CA GLY A 136 10.04 3.14 -0.23
C GLY A 136 10.11 2.80 1.26
N TYR A 137 9.03 2.31 1.84
CA TYR A 137 8.94 1.83 3.22
C TYR A 137 7.83 0.79 3.35
N THR A 138 7.81 0.08 4.47
CA THR A 138 6.73 -0.87 4.81
C THR A 138 5.97 -0.43 6.05
N ILE A 139 4.79 -0.98 6.24
CA ILE A 139 3.93 -0.79 7.40
C ILE A 139 3.63 -2.14 8.07
N LYS A 140 3.30 -2.09 9.36
CA LYS A 140 2.92 -3.28 10.12
C LYS A 140 1.61 -3.86 9.62
N ASP A 141 1.52 -5.17 9.67
CA ASP A 141 0.28 -5.89 9.43
C ASP A 141 -0.74 -5.57 10.55
N GLU A 142 -1.99 -5.32 10.15
CA GLU A 142 -3.13 -5.08 11.05
C GLU A 142 -4.23 -6.10 10.75
N PHE A 143 -3.90 -7.40 10.95
CA PHE A 143 -4.86 -8.48 10.72
C PHE A 143 -6.05 -8.31 11.65
N ASN A 144 -7.25 -8.45 11.09
CA ASN A 144 -8.49 -8.22 11.80
C ASN A 144 -9.54 -9.28 11.43
N THR A 145 -10.73 -9.17 12.01
CA THR A 145 -11.82 -10.14 11.82
C THR A 145 -12.71 -9.82 10.62
N CYS A 146 -12.45 -8.73 9.91
CA CYS A 146 -13.19 -8.36 8.70
C CYS A 146 -13.05 -9.46 7.64
N LYS A 147 -14.15 -9.70 6.93
CA LYS A 147 -14.22 -10.78 5.94
C LYS A 147 -13.90 -10.26 4.54
N HIS A 148 -13.24 -11.11 3.76
CA HIS A 148 -13.05 -10.85 2.35
C HIS A 148 -14.32 -11.23 1.58
N ILE A 149 -15.21 -10.26 1.45
CA ILE A 149 -16.43 -10.35 0.62
C ILE A 149 -16.22 -9.57 -0.68
N ALA A 150 -17.20 -9.60 -1.59
CA ALA A 150 -17.14 -8.77 -2.80
C ALA A 150 -16.97 -7.28 -2.43
N GLY A 151 -16.04 -6.59 -3.08
CA GLY A 151 -15.71 -5.18 -2.82
C GLY A 151 -14.81 -4.94 -1.61
N THR A 152 -14.37 -5.97 -0.88
CA THR A 152 -13.38 -5.79 0.20
C THR A 152 -12.08 -5.24 -0.34
N VAL A 153 -11.54 -4.23 0.36
CA VAL A 153 -10.24 -3.61 0.06
C VAL A 153 -9.24 -4.00 1.14
N ALA A 154 -8.14 -4.65 0.71
CA ALA A 154 -7.11 -5.12 1.63
C ALA A 154 -5.71 -4.85 1.08
N MET A 155 -4.71 -4.81 1.98
CA MET A 155 -3.31 -4.62 1.59
C MET A 155 -2.74 -5.87 0.94
N ALA A 156 -2.10 -5.68 -0.21
CA ALA A 156 -1.28 -6.71 -0.82
C ALA A 156 0.12 -6.70 -0.21
N ARG A 157 0.65 -7.90 0.05
CA ARG A 157 2.02 -8.13 0.52
C ARG A 157 2.50 -9.51 0.13
N PRO A 158 3.81 -9.76 0.03
CA PRO A 158 4.33 -11.13 -0.03
C PRO A 158 4.02 -11.88 1.29
N PRO A 159 3.92 -13.22 1.27
CA PRO A 159 3.69 -14.01 2.47
C PRO A 159 4.76 -13.79 3.54
N GLU A 160 6.01 -13.64 3.12
CA GLU A 160 7.19 -13.41 3.96
C GLU A 160 8.05 -12.28 3.38
N PRO A 161 8.66 -11.45 4.22
CA PRO A 161 8.50 -11.38 5.68
C PRO A 161 7.17 -10.74 6.09
N PRO A 162 6.73 -10.91 7.35
CA PRO A 162 5.61 -10.14 7.89
C PRO A 162 5.94 -8.64 7.89
N ASP A 163 4.93 -7.78 8.07
CA ASP A 163 5.08 -6.33 8.09
C ASP A 163 5.68 -5.77 6.78
N SER A 164 5.36 -6.41 5.64
CA SER A 164 5.91 -6.09 4.33
C SER A 164 4.96 -5.31 3.41
N ALA A 165 3.75 -5.00 3.87
CA ALA A 165 2.82 -4.16 3.15
C ALA A 165 3.38 -2.73 2.97
N GLY A 166 3.00 -2.06 1.88
CA GLY A 166 3.47 -0.71 1.57
C GLY A 166 2.37 0.16 0.97
N SER A 167 2.25 0.16 -0.34
CA SER A 167 1.23 0.90 -1.09
C SER A 167 0.29 0.02 -1.89
N GLN A 168 0.67 -1.24 -2.15
CA GLN A 168 -0.14 -2.13 -2.99
C GLN A 168 -1.39 -2.59 -2.24
N PHE A 169 -2.52 -2.55 -2.91
CA PHE A 169 -3.80 -3.00 -2.39
C PHE A 169 -4.56 -3.80 -3.44
N TYR A 170 -5.56 -4.54 -3.01
CA TYR A 170 -6.46 -5.24 -3.92
C TYR A 170 -7.92 -5.05 -3.52
N ILE A 171 -8.80 -5.18 -4.52
CA ILE A 171 -10.25 -5.16 -4.38
C ILE A 171 -10.77 -6.54 -4.79
N CYS A 172 -11.52 -7.21 -3.92
CA CYS A 172 -12.10 -8.52 -4.22
C CYS A 172 -13.30 -8.40 -5.17
N PHE A 173 -13.34 -9.23 -6.21
CA PHE A 173 -14.51 -9.36 -7.08
C PHE A 173 -15.63 -10.18 -6.41
N GLU A 174 -15.22 -11.22 -5.67
CA GLU A 174 -16.10 -12.20 -5.03
C GLU A 174 -15.57 -12.53 -3.62
N PRO A 175 -16.35 -13.23 -2.77
CA PRO A 175 -15.87 -13.65 -1.44
C PRO A 175 -14.63 -14.55 -1.51
N GLN A 176 -13.62 -14.24 -0.69
CA GLN A 176 -12.34 -14.96 -0.62
C GLN A 176 -12.02 -15.38 0.83
N PRO A 177 -12.78 -16.31 1.42
CA PRO A 177 -12.67 -16.65 2.85
C PRO A 177 -11.30 -17.22 3.23
N HIS A 178 -10.54 -17.74 2.27
CA HIS A 178 -9.19 -18.26 2.50
C HIS A 178 -8.15 -17.15 2.82
N LEU A 179 -8.49 -15.87 2.60
CA LEU A 179 -7.64 -14.72 2.94
C LEU A 179 -7.96 -14.14 4.32
N ASP A 180 -9.06 -14.56 4.94
CA ASP A 180 -9.51 -14.02 6.22
C ASP A 180 -8.44 -14.17 7.32
N GLY A 181 -8.15 -13.07 8.02
CA GLY A 181 -7.14 -13.04 9.08
C GLY A 181 -5.69 -13.14 8.62
N GLN A 182 -5.42 -13.18 7.31
CA GLN A 182 -4.06 -13.28 6.74
C GLN A 182 -3.60 -12.01 6.03
N TYR A 183 -4.53 -11.11 5.72
CA TYR A 183 -4.29 -9.82 5.09
C TYR A 183 -5.05 -8.73 5.83
N THR A 184 -4.47 -7.53 5.86
CA THR A 184 -5.08 -6.36 6.50
C THR A 184 -6.22 -5.84 5.64
N VAL A 185 -7.46 -6.10 6.06
CA VAL A 185 -8.65 -5.47 5.48
C VAL A 185 -8.77 -4.07 6.06
N PHE A 186 -8.82 -3.05 5.21
CA PHE A 186 -8.87 -1.66 5.66
C PHE A 186 -10.02 -0.83 5.09
N GLY A 187 -10.87 -1.43 4.25
CA GLY A 187 -12.02 -0.75 3.68
C GLY A 187 -12.92 -1.65 2.83
N GLN A 188 -13.99 -1.04 2.35
CA GLN A 188 -15.02 -1.67 1.52
C GLN A 188 -15.47 -0.72 0.42
N VAL A 189 -15.65 -1.24 -0.79
CA VAL A 189 -16.31 -0.54 -1.88
C VAL A 189 -17.80 -0.41 -1.55
N THR A 190 -18.29 0.82 -1.53
CA THR A 190 -19.70 1.15 -1.26
C THR A 190 -20.44 1.56 -2.53
N GLU A 191 -19.73 2.14 -3.51
CA GLU A 191 -20.28 2.52 -4.81
C GLU A 191 -19.28 2.18 -5.92
N GLY A 192 -19.77 1.84 -7.12
CA GLY A 192 -18.92 1.53 -8.28
C GLY A 192 -18.45 0.08 -8.37
N MET A 193 -19.16 -0.90 -7.77
CA MET A 193 -18.84 -2.32 -7.97
C MET A 193 -18.98 -2.79 -9.41
N ASP A 194 -19.83 -2.16 -10.20
CA ASP A 194 -19.93 -2.34 -11.65
C ASP A 194 -18.62 -1.93 -12.34
N VAL A 195 -18.05 -0.77 -11.96
CA VAL A 195 -16.73 -0.32 -12.44
C VAL A 195 -15.62 -1.29 -12.00
N VAL A 196 -15.66 -1.77 -10.73
CA VAL A 196 -14.69 -2.77 -10.23
C VAL A 196 -14.73 -4.03 -11.09
N ASN A 197 -15.92 -4.56 -11.38
CA ASN A 197 -16.08 -5.79 -12.16
C ASN A 197 -15.62 -5.68 -13.62
N GLU A 198 -15.48 -4.45 -14.14
CA GLU A 198 -14.97 -4.17 -15.48
C GLU A 198 -13.45 -3.93 -15.51
N ILE A 199 -12.76 -3.95 -14.36
CA ILE A 199 -11.31 -3.73 -14.31
C ILE A 199 -10.57 -4.85 -15.05
N LYS A 200 -9.65 -4.44 -15.90
CA LYS A 200 -8.73 -5.33 -16.64
C LYS A 200 -7.28 -4.99 -16.26
N LYS A 201 -6.40 -5.98 -16.43
CA LYS A 201 -4.97 -5.76 -16.27
C LYS A 201 -4.49 -4.60 -17.13
N GLY A 202 -3.81 -3.64 -16.51
CA GLY A 202 -3.31 -2.43 -17.16
C GLY A 202 -4.29 -1.25 -17.13
N ASP A 203 -5.51 -1.41 -16.63
CA ASP A 203 -6.42 -0.28 -16.43
C ASP A 203 -5.82 0.72 -15.44
N VAL A 204 -5.94 2.00 -15.76
CA VAL A 204 -5.26 3.08 -15.05
C VAL A 204 -6.21 3.76 -14.08
N MET A 205 -5.79 3.89 -12.84
CA MET A 205 -6.36 4.83 -11.87
C MET A 205 -5.93 6.25 -12.25
N LYS A 206 -6.84 7.10 -12.69
CA LYS A 206 -6.52 8.50 -13.01
C LYS A 206 -6.07 9.24 -11.76
N SER A 207 -6.80 9.05 -10.67
CA SER A 207 -6.49 9.61 -9.35
C SER A 207 -7.18 8.84 -8.23
N ILE A 208 -6.66 8.96 -7.00
CA ILE A 208 -7.37 8.61 -5.78
C ILE A 208 -7.50 9.88 -4.94
N THR A 209 -8.73 10.32 -4.71
CA THR A 209 -9.05 11.53 -3.94
C THR A 209 -9.68 11.14 -2.61
N ILE A 210 -9.24 11.78 -1.53
CA ILE A 210 -9.84 11.63 -0.20
C ILE A 210 -10.88 12.72 0.00
N VAL A 211 -12.09 12.30 0.27
CA VAL A 211 -13.25 13.17 0.42
C VAL A 211 -13.96 12.94 1.76
N ASP A 212 -14.76 13.91 2.20
CA ASP A 212 -15.66 13.71 3.32
C ASP A 212 -16.88 12.90 2.84
N LYS A 213 -17.27 11.85 3.56
CA LYS A 213 -18.45 11.02 3.26
C LYS A 213 -19.73 11.86 3.14
N ALA A 214 -19.83 12.97 3.88
CA ALA A 214 -20.96 13.86 3.80
C ALA A 214 -21.08 14.53 2.41
N SER A 215 -19.96 14.69 1.70
CA SER A 215 -19.94 15.26 0.36
C SER A 215 -20.43 14.30 -0.73
N LEU A 216 -20.36 12.98 -0.47
CA LEU A 216 -20.83 11.94 -1.40
C LEU A 216 -22.35 11.81 -1.41
N LYS A 217 -23.01 12.19 -0.31
CA LYS A 217 -24.49 12.16 -0.17
C LYS A 217 -25.18 13.36 -0.80
N LYS A 218 -24.84 13.74 -2.04
CA LYS A 218 -25.68 14.66 -2.78
C LYS A 218 -26.89 13.87 -3.31
N PRO A 219 -28.12 14.24 -2.94
CA PRO A 219 -29.29 13.69 -3.61
C PRO A 219 -29.22 14.12 -5.07
N SER A 220 -29.23 13.16 -5.98
CA SER A 220 -29.59 13.41 -7.37
C SER A 220 -31.01 13.97 -7.37
N GLN A 221 -31.12 15.23 -7.68
CA GLN A 221 -32.41 15.91 -8.01
C GLN A 221 -32.86 15.45 -9.38
#